data_c11af11a05ccdc8dce5112bcb15bbd98
#
_entry.id   c11af11a05ccdc8dce5112bcb15bbd98
#
_cell.length_a   1.000
_cell.length_b   1.000
_cell.length_c   1.000
_cell.angle_alpha   90.00
_cell.angle_beta   90.00
_cell.angle_gamma   90.00
#
_symmetry.space_group_name_H-M   'P 1'
#
loop_
_entity.id
_entity.type
_entity.pdbx_description
1 polymer ?
#
loop_
_entity_poly.entity_id
_entity_poly.type
_entity_poly.pdbx_seq_one_letter_code
_entity_poly.pdbx_strand_id
1 'polypeptide(L)'
;KIPGAEVDKDGKITLNGKEIKKIMVDGKEFFSDDPSVSMKNLPANMVEKVKAYDKKSDMARITGIDDGEEEAVLDLTVKKGMKKGWIGNLIAGYGSDERYEAGAMVSRFKDDASISIIGAANNTNNKGFSEFGDAGQGLGEGNAGSGITTARSLGVNFAKDTKKVQVGGNVQYGYSDNDARRKSSTETFLGEQSSFGASENTSRSKRNDLRVDCPL
;
A
#
# COMPACT_ATOMS: atom_id res chain seq x y z
N LYS A 1 -12.47 18.48 4.07
CA LYS A 1 -11.07 18.82 3.67
C LYS A 1 -10.34 19.24 4.93
N ILE A 2 -9.20 18.65 5.21
CA ILE A 2 -8.35 19.02 6.36
C ILE A 2 -7.55 20.24 5.92
N PRO A 3 -7.60 21.38 6.63
CA PRO A 3 -6.78 22.54 6.28
C PRO A 3 -5.29 22.19 6.33
N GLY A 4 -4.54 22.58 5.28
CA GLY A 4 -3.11 22.33 5.19
C GLY A 4 -2.72 20.91 4.78
N ALA A 5 -3.69 20.01 4.52
CA ALA A 5 -3.40 18.69 3.99
C ALA A 5 -3.45 18.70 2.47
N GLU A 6 -2.39 18.18 1.86
CA GLU A 6 -2.25 17.97 0.43
C GLU A 6 -1.97 16.50 0.16
N VAL A 7 -2.54 15.99 -0.91
CA VAL A 7 -2.26 14.63 -1.42
C VAL A 7 -1.69 14.81 -2.82
N ASP A 8 -0.49 14.33 -3.02
CA ASP A 8 0.14 14.41 -4.34
C ASP A 8 -0.40 13.32 -5.30
N LYS A 9 0.13 13.30 -6.53
CA LYS A 9 -0.30 12.35 -7.58
C LYS A 9 0.11 10.91 -7.23
N ASP A 10 1.12 10.74 -6.40
CA ASP A 10 1.67 9.46 -5.99
C ASP A 10 0.99 8.94 -4.71
N GLY A 11 -0.02 9.66 -4.19
CA GLY A 11 -0.78 9.28 -3.00
C GLY A 11 -0.12 9.71 -1.68
N LYS A 12 1.03 10.37 -1.71
CA LYS A 12 1.68 10.89 -0.52
C LYS A 12 0.88 12.01 0.10
N ILE A 13 0.74 11.95 1.40
CA ILE A 13 0.00 12.92 2.19
C ILE A 13 0.98 13.83 2.90
N THR A 14 0.85 15.13 2.68
CA THR A 14 1.59 16.14 3.42
C THR A 14 0.63 16.99 4.25
N LEU A 15 1.04 17.36 5.44
CA LEU A 15 0.33 18.29 6.29
C LEU A 15 1.26 19.42 6.73
N ASN A 16 0.92 20.65 6.35
CA ASN A 16 1.75 21.84 6.60
C ASN A 16 3.21 21.66 6.10
N GLY A 17 3.40 20.96 4.97
CA GLY A 17 4.71 20.69 4.38
C GLY A 17 5.48 19.51 4.98
N LYS A 18 4.96 18.85 6.03
CA LYS A 18 5.54 17.61 6.57
C LYS A 18 4.84 16.40 5.96
N GLU A 19 5.59 15.42 5.50
CA GLU A 19 5.07 14.15 5.00
C GLU A 19 4.52 13.30 6.15
N ILE A 20 3.27 12.84 6.02
CA ILE A 20 2.65 11.92 6.98
C ILE A 20 3.15 10.51 6.71
N LYS A 21 3.87 9.94 7.65
CA LYS A 21 4.42 8.58 7.53
C LYS A 21 3.50 7.50 8.06
N LYS A 22 2.64 7.82 9.05
CA LYS A 22 1.75 6.85 9.69
C LYS A 22 0.35 7.41 9.87
N ILE A 23 -0.66 6.55 9.66
CA ILE A 23 -2.05 6.86 10.02
C ILE A 23 -2.49 5.95 11.16
N MET A 24 -3.05 6.57 12.16
CA MET A 24 -3.63 5.90 13.32
C MET A 24 -5.16 6.06 13.31
N VAL A 25 -5.84 5.09 13.83
CA VAL A 25 -7.29 5.12 14.04
C VAL A 25 -7.54 4.87 15.52
N ASP A 26 -8.09 5.87 16.21
CA ASP A 26 -8.26 5.88 17.69
C ASP A 26 -6.96 5.50 18.43
N GLY A 27 -5.81 6.05 18.00
CA GLY A 27 -4.50 5.79 18.60
C GLY A 27 -3.84 4.45 18.23
N LYS A 28 -4.43 3.68 17.31
CA LYS A 28 -3.92 2.39 16.84
C LYS A 28 -3.43 2.52 15.41
N GLU A 29 -2.31 1.90 15.10
CA GLU A 29 -1.81 1.87 13.73
C GLU A 29 -2.78 1.09 12.82
N PHE A 30 -3.11 1.70 11.70
CA PHE A 30 -4.02 1.14 10.71
C PHE A 30 -3.31 1.12 9.35
N PHE A 31 -2.89 -0.06 8.90
CA PHE A 31 -2.02 -0.22 7.72
C PHE A 31 -0.85 0.76 7.77
N SER A 32 -0.01 0.64 8.81
CA SER A 32 0.97 1.63 9.24
C SER A 32 2.01 1.99 8.18
N ASP A 33 2.30 1.06 7.26
CA ASP A 33 3.34 1.25 6.27
C ASP A 33 2.88 2.06 5.06
N ASP A 34 1.56 2.33 4.94
CA ASP A 34 1.02 3.07 3.82
C ASP A 34 -0.17 3.95 4.19
N PRO A 35 0.07 5.25 4.40
CA PRO A 35 -0.98 6.22 4.68
C PRO A 35 -2.09 6.27 3.62
N SER A 36 -1.78 5.98 2.35
CA SER A 36 -2.76 6.07 1.27
C SER A 36 -3.78 4.94 1.32
N VAL A 37 -3.36 3.73 1.75
CA VAL A 37 -4.30 2.62 2.01
C VAL A 37 -5.29 3.00 3.09
N SER A 38 -4.80 3.54 4.19
CA SER A 38 -5.65 3.94 5.32
C SER A 38 -6.66 5.00 4.90
N MET A 39 -6.24 6.02 4.15
CA MET A 39 -7.11 7.12 3.71
C MET A 39 -8.14 6.69 2.68
N LYS A 40 -7.79 5.83 1.73
CA LYS A 40 -8.73 5.34 0.71
C LYS A 40 -9.78 4.41 1.29
N ASN A 41 -9.44 3.68 2.34
CA ASN A 41 -10.28 2.62 2.88
C ASN A 41 -11.04 3.00 4.15
N LEU A 42 -10.77 4.18 4.73
CA LEU A 42 -11.54 4.69 5.86
C LEU A 42 -12.61 5.66 5.36
N PRO A 43 -13.90 5.33 5.44
CA PRO A 43 -14.97 6.24 5.02
C PRO A 43 -14.94 7.55 5.82
N ALA A 44 -14.94 8.68 5.13
CA ALA A 44 -14.86 10.01 5.77
C ALA A 44 -16.01 10.28 6.77
N ASN A 45 -17.17 9.65 6.57
CA ASN A 45 -18.32 9.76 7.47
C ASN A 45 -18.10 9.11 8.83
N MET A 46 -17.11 8.23 8.97
CA MET A 46 -16.73 7.60 10.25
C MET A 46 -15.82 8.47 11.09
N VAL A 47 -15.09 9.38 10.46
CA VAL A 47 -14.12 10.23 11.15
C VAL A 47 -14.85 11.36 11.90
N GLU A 48 -14.63 11.45 13.21
CA GLU A 48 -15.13 12.54 14.06
C GLU A 48 -14.12 13.67 14.14
N LYS A 49 -12.85 13.32 14.39
CA LYS A 49 -11.76 14.27 14.55
C LYS A 49 -10.51 13.75 13.88
N VAL A 50 -9.70 14.68 13.44
CA VAL A 50 -8.37 14.43 12.91
C VAL A 50 -7.37 15.19 13.76
N LYS A 51 -6.36 14.50 14.27
CA LYS A 51 -5.24 15.08 15.00
C LYS A 51 -3.97 14.77 14.25
N ALA A 52 -3.11 15.75 14.09
CA ALA A 52 -1.76 15.55 13.61
C ALA A 52 -0.78 15.92 14.72
N TYR A 53 0.21 15.09 14.90
CA TYR A 53 1.27 15.32 15.88
C TYR A 53 2.54 14.59 15.47
N ASP A 54 3.67 15.10 15.95
CA ASP A 54 4.94 14.43 15.77
C ASP A 54 5.11 13.39 16.90
N LYS A 55 5.38 12.15 16.52
CA LYS A 55 5.64 11.02 17.43
C LYS A 55 7.13 10.67 17.34
N LYS A 56 7.76 10.41 18.47
CA LYS A 56 9.12 9.88 18.49
C LYS A 56 9.18 8.55 17.75
N SER A 57 10.32 8.26 17.12
CA SER A 57 10.54 7.00 16.42
C SER A 57 10.25 5.81 17.33
N ASP A 58 9.87 4.68 16.75
CA ASP A 58 9.62 3.46 17.53
C ASP A 58 10.90 3.00 18.25
N MET A 59 12.07 3.26 17.66
CA MET A 59 13.37 2.98 18.29
C MET A 59 13.59 3.84 19.54
N ALA A 60 13.35 5.15 19.45
CA ALA A 60 13.48 6.05 20.62
C ALA A 60 12.49 5.69 21.74
N ARG A 61 11.29 5.21 21.37
CA ARG A 61 10.28 4.78 22.35
C ARG A 61 10.67 3.50 23.08
N ILE A 62 11.26 2.52 22.37
CA ILE A 62 11.66 1.21 22.93
C ILE A 62 12.93 1.35 23.77
N THR A 63 13.92 2.08 23.25
CA THR A 63 15.24 2.22 23.91
C THR A 63 15.27 3.31 24.99
N GLY A 64 14.33 4.25 24.95
CA GLY A 64 14.34 5.45 25.79
C GLY A 64 15.40 6.47 25.39
N ILE A 65 16.16 6.23 24.33
CA ILE A 65 17.19 7.11 23.80
C ILE A 65 16.57 7.94 22.67
N ASP A 66 16.67 9.26 22.79
CA ASP A 66 16.18 10.17 21.76
C ASP A 66 17.14 10.14 20.57
N ASP A 67 16.67 9.65 19.44
CA ASP A 67 17.45 9.60 18.19
C ASP A 67 17.28 10.87 17.34
N GLY A 68 16.46 11.81 17.82
CA GLY A 68 16.19 13.05 17.12
C GLY A 68 15.26 12.88 15.90
N GLU A 69 14.76 11.67 15.65
CA GLU A 69 13.81 11.41 14.58
C GLU A 69 12.36 11.50 15.09
N GLU A 70 11.60 12.36 14.46
CA GLU A 70 10.15 12.51 14.70
C GLU A 70 9.39 12.10 13.45
N GLU A 71 8.36 11.29 13.64
CA GLU A 71 7.45 10.89 12.59
C GLU A 71 6.15 11.69 12.69
N ALA A 72 5.77 12.35 11.61
CA ALA A 72 4.48 13.01 11.53
C ALA A 72 3.38 11.97 11.39
N VAL A 73 2.47 11.94 12.36
CA VAL A 73 1.38 10.98 12.48
C VAL A 73 0.04 11.68 12.35
N LEU A 74 -0.88 11.07 11.61
CA LEU A 74 -2.27 11.49 11.51
C LEU A 74 -3.16 10.51 12.29
N ASP A 75 -3.75 10.94 13.40
CA ASP A 75 -4.67 10.13 14.19
C ASP A 75 -6.13 10.51 13.90
N LEU A 76 -6.88 9.55 13.40
CA LEU A 76 -8.27 9.64 13.00
C LEU A 76 -9.15 9.09 14.12
N THR A 77 -9.85 9.96 14.83
CA THR A 77 -10.80 9.52 15.86
C THR A 77 -12.12 9.12 15.20
N VAL A 78 -12.58 7.90 15.46
CA VAL A 78 -13.83 7.36 14.94
C VAL A 78 -15.01 7.82 15.80
N LYS A 79 -16.13 8.17 15.15
CA LYS A 79 -17.38 8.60 15.83
C LYS A 79 -17.86 7.56 16.84
N LYS A 80 -18.36 8.04 17.96
CA LYS A 80 -19.03 7.19 18.96
C LYS A 80 -20.19 6.43 18.29
N GLY A 81 -20.21 5.11 18.44
CA GLY A 81 -21.20 4.24 17.79
C GLY A 81 -20.69 3.55 16.51
N MET A 82 -19.65 4.07 15.87
CA MET A 82 -18.98 3.43 14.74
C MET A 82 -17.72 2.66 15.14
N LYS A 83 -17.37 2.66 16.43
CA LYS A 83 -16.24 1.87 16.99
C LYS A 83 -16.48 0.36 17.00
N LYS A 84 -17.70 -0.07 16.69
CA LYS A 84 -18.11 -1.47 16.57
C LYS A 84 -18.77 -1.65 15.22
N GLY A 85 -18.14 -2.39 14.31
CA GLY A 85 -18.74 -2.59 13.01
C GLY A 85 -17.83 -3.29 12.03
N TRP A 86 -18.38 -3.49 10.86
CA TRP A 86 -17.68 -3.98 9.69
C TRP A 86 -17.60 -2.87 8.65
N ILE A 87 -16.46 -2.75 8.02
CA ILE A 87 -16.24 -1.93 6.84
C ILE A 87 -15.72 -2.82 5.75
N GLY A 88 -16.22 -2.65 4.55
CA GLY A 88 -15.72 -3.39 3.40
C GLY A 88 -15.68 -2.51 2.16
N ASN A 89 -14.72 -2.79 1.32
CA ASN A 89 -14.58 -2.23 -0.02
C ASN A 89 -14.34 -3.36 -1.00
N LEU A 90 -15.00 -3.29 -2.14
CA LEU A 90 -14.89 -4.27 -3.22
C LEU A 90 -14.66 -3.51 -4.53
N ILE A 91 -13.66 -3.94 -5.27
CA ILE A 91 -13.34 -3.42 -6.59
C ILE A 91 -13.29 -4.59 -7.55
N ALA A 92 -13.94 -4.45 -8.70
CA ALA A 92 -13.84 -5.42 -9.77
C ALA A 92 -13.92 -4.71 -11.11
N GLY A 93 -13.00 -5.05 -12.00
CA GLY A 93 -12.93 -4.53 -13.36
C GLY A 93 -12.55 -5.63 -14.34
N TYR A 94 -13.15 -5.57 -15.52
CA TYR A 94 -12.79 -6.43 -16.65
C TYR A 94 -12.67 -5.56 -17.91
N GLY A 95 -11.62 -5.75 -18.66
CA GLY A 95 -11.28 -4.96 -19.84
C GLY A 95 -11.08 -5.82 -21.09
N SER A 96 -10.71 -5.16 -22.20
CA SER A 96 -10.28 -5.83 -23.43
C SER A 96 -9.03 -6.66 -23.18
N ASP A 97 -8.73 -7.61 -24.10
CA ASP A 97 -7.54 -8.46 -24.06
C ASP A 97 -7.41 -9.28 -22.75
N GLU A 98 -8.54 -9.76 -22.21
CA GLU A 98 -8.59 -10.58 -20.99
C GLU A 98 -7.97 -9.87 -19.77
N ARG A 99 -8.01 -8.51 -19.75
CA ARG A 99 -7.53 -7.75 -18.61
C ARG A 99 -8.56 -7.78 -17.50
N TYR A 100 -8.09 -8.04 -16.30
CA TYR A 100 -8.95 -8.03 -15.11
C TYR A 100 -8.25 -7.36 -13.93
N GLU A 101 -9.07 -6.84 -13.06
CA GLU A 101 -8.67 -6.33 -11.76
C GLU A 101 -9.77 -6.65 -10.75
N ALA A 102 -9.38 -7.23 -9.62
CA ALA A 102 -10.28 -7.53 -8.53
C ALA A 102 -9.57 -7.27 -7.21
N GLY A 103 -10.28 -6.65 -6.28
CA GLY A 103 -9.78 -6.39 -4.95
C GLY A 103 -10.91 -6.35 -3.94
N ALA A 104 -10.62 -6.80 -2.73
CA ALA A 104 -11.53 -6.74 -1.60
C ALA A 104 -10.79 -6.39 -0.33
N MET A 105 -11.38 -5.53 0.49
CA MET A 105 -10.93 -5.25 1.83
C MET A 105 -12.12 -5.40 2.79
N VAL A 106 -11.89 -6.06 3.91
CA VAL A 106 -12.85 -6.16 5.00
C VAL A 106 -12.13 -5.87 6.31
N SER A 107 -12.67 -4.93 7.06
CA SER A 107 -12.16 -4.55 8.39
C SER A 107 -13.27 -4.68 9.42
N ARG A 108 -12.93 -5.27 10.56
CA ARG A 108 -13.79 -5.35 11.73
C ARG A 108 -13.18 -4.56 12.86
N PHE A 109 -13.97 -3.65 13.40
CA PHE A 109 -13.63 -2.88 14.59
C PHE A 109 -14.48 -3.34 15.76
N LYS A 110 -13.85 -3.52 16.91
CA LYS A 110 -14.53 -3.87 18.15
C LYS A 110 -13.76 -3.22 19.30
N ASP A 111 -14.29 -2.10 19.83
CA ASP A 111 -13.75 -1.30 20.94
C ASP A 111 -12.20 -1.22 20.98
N ASP A 112 -11.58 -2.23 21.57
CA ASP A 112 -10.14 -2.35 21.82
C ASP A 112 -9.37 -3.16 20.76
N ALA A 113 -10.07 -3.72 19.77
CA ALA A 113 -9.46 -4.58 18.77
C ALA A 113 -9.91 -4.20 17.34
N SER A 114 -9.01 -4.35 16.39
CA SER A 114 -9.32 -4.30 14.97
C SER A 114 -8.62 -5.42 14.21
N ILE A 115 -9.30 -5.94 13.22
CA ILE A 115 -8.73 -6.88 12.25
C ILE A 115 -9.15 -6.43 10.86
N SER A 116 -8.19 -6.43 9.94
CA SER A 116 -8.43 -6.07 8.55
C SER A 116 -7.79 -7.09 7.64
N ILE A 117 -8.52 -7.49 6.62
CA ILE A 117 -8.06 -8.40 5.58
C ILE A 117 -8.22 -7.68 4.25
N ILE A 118 -7.18 -7.70 3.44
CA ILE A 118 -7.14 -7.11 2.12
C ILE A 118 -6.60 -8.13 1.12
N GLY A 119 -7.23 -8.22 -0.04
CA GLY A 119 -6.78 -9.08 -1.11
C GLY A 119 -6.97 -8.40 -2.46
N ALA A 120 -6.03 -8.60 -3.37
CA ALA A 120 -6.11 -8.10 -4.73
C ALA A 120 -5.52 -9.09 -5.73
N ALA A 121 -6.07 -9.09 -6.93
CA ALA A 121 -5.57 -9.87 -8.06
C ALA A 121 -5.83 -9.10 -9.36
N ASN A 122 -4.80 -8.96 -10.19
CA ASN A 122 -4.92 -8.27 -11.47
C ASN A 122 -3.89 -8.77 -12.49
N ASN A 123 -4.11 -8.44 -13.76
CA ASN A 123 -3.13 -8.55 -14.84
C ASN A 123 -2.99 -7.24 -15.64
N THR A 124 -3.24 -6.12 -14.99
CA THR A 124 -3.23 -4.76 -15.56
C THR A 124 -1.91 -4.02 -15.30
N ASN A 125 -0.86 -4.73 -14.88
CA ASN A 125 0.42 -4.17 -14.45
C ASN A 125 0.35 -3.35 -13.15
N ASN A 126 -0.79 -3.36 -12.47
CA ASN A 126 -0.91 -2.79 -11.14
C ASN A 126 -0.19 -3.68 -10.14
N LYS A 127 0.57 -3.09 -9.24
CA LYS A 127 1.34 -3.81 -8.24
C LYS A 127 0.60 -3.77 -6.89
N GLY A 128 0.43 -4.96 -6.32
CA GLY A 128 -0.10 -5.10 -4.97
C GLY A 128 -1.53 -4.57 -4.81
N PHE A 129 -1.71 -3.71 -3.83
CA PHE A 129 -3.01 -3.13 -3.46
C PHE A 129 -3.20 -1.72 -4.03
N SER A 130 -2.77 -1.43 -5.26
CA SER A 130 -2.73 -0.08 -5.82
C SER A 130 -4.06 0.66 -5.76
N GLU A 131 -5.18 -0.05 -5.93
CA GLU A 131 -6.52 0.53 -5.79
C GLU A 131 -6.92 0.77 -4.34
N PHE A 132 -6.29 0.07 -3.40
CA PHE A 132 -6.49 0.27 -1.96
C PHE A 132 -5.41 1.16 -1.34
N GLY A 133 -4.51 1.70 -2.15
CA GLY A 133 -3.36 2.50 -1.77
C GLY A 133 -2.03 1.81 -2.07
N ASP A 134 -0.95 2.47 -1.74
CA ASP A 134 0.41 2.07 -2.11
C ASP A 134 1.04 0.99 -1.19
N ALA A 135 0.24 0.36 -0.29
CA ALA A 135 0.71 -0.74 0.59
C ALA A 135 1.34 -1.92 -0.19
N GLY A 136 1.18 -1.90 -1.50
CA GLY A 136 1.83 -2.84 -2.40
C GLY A 136 3.22 -2.45 -2.86
N GLN A 137 3.71 -1.23 -2.60
CA GLN A 137 5.04 -0.81 -3.09
C GLN A 137 6.17 -1.67 -2.50
N GLY A 138 6.03 -2.12 -1.27
CA GLY A 138 7.01 -3.04 -0.66
C GLY A 138 6.97 -4.47 -1.22
N LEU A 139 5.87 -4.89 -1.84
CA LEU A 139 5.70 -6.25 -2.36
C LEU A 139 6.00 -6.39 -3.86
N GLY A 140 6.46 -5.34 -4.52
CA GLY A 140 6.65 -5.41 -5.95
C GLY A 140 7.39 -4.24 -6.56
N GLU A 141 8.41 -3.72 -5.93
CA GLU A 141 9.35 -2.79 -6.58
C GLU A 141 10.19 -3.53 -7.63
N GLY A 142 9.50 -4.13 -8.58
CA GLY A 142 10.05 -4.56 -9.85
C GLY A 142 9.72 -3.47 -10.85
N ASN A 143 10.74 -2.89 -11.44
CA ASN A 143 10.67 -2.07 -12.63
C ASN A 143 9.45 -2.51 -13.47
N ALA A 144 8.53 -1.59 -13.81
CA ALA A 144 7.48 -1.86 -14.77
C ALA A 144 8.16 -2.07 -16.13
N GLY A 145 8.78 -3.25 -16.28
CA GLY A 145 9.35 -3.72 -17.54
C GLY A 145 8.24 -3.78 -18.58
N SER A 146 8.61 -3.59 -19.82
CA SER A 146 7.72 -3.89 -20.95
C SER A 146 7.19 -5.33 -20.77
N GLY A 147 5.88 -5.52 -20.74
CA GLY A 147 5.25 -6.83 -20.57
C GLY A 147 3.95 -6.80 -19.79
N ILE A 148 3.39 -7.97 -19.60
CA ILE A 148 2.18 -8.18 -18.82
C ILE A 148 2.57 -8.76 -17.48
N THR A 149 2.19 -8.06 -16.41
CA THR A 149 2.38 -8.54 -15.05
C THR A 149 1.05 -9.01 -14.48
N THR A 150 0.99 -10.28 -14.09
CA THR A 150 -0.09 -10.82 -13.27
C THR A 150 0.34 -10.75 -11.81
N ALA A 151 -0.43 -10.04 -10.99
CA ALA A 151 -0.14 -9.86 -9.58
C ALA A 151 -1.28 -10.39 -8.71
N ARG A 152 -0.93 -10.96 -7.56
CA ARG A 152 -1.87 -11.36 -6.50
C ARG A 152 -1.27 -10.97 -5.17
N SER A 153 -2.07 -10.40 -4.30
CA SER A 153 -1.62 -9.99 -2.98
C SER A 153 -2.68 -10.26 -1.92
N LEU A 154 -2.23 -10.57 -0.72
CA LEU A 154 -3.05 -10.79 0.46
C LEU A 154 -2.37 -10.11 1.64
N GLY A 155 -3.14 -9.33 2.40
CA GLY A 155 -2.68 -8.68 3.62
C GLY A 155 -3.64 -8.94 4.76
N VAL A 156 -3.09 -9.14 5.94
CA VAL A 156 -3.84 -9.23 7.19
C VAL A 156 -3.19 -8.30 8.20
N ASN A 157 -3.97 -7.39 8.73
CA ASN A 157 -3.56 -6.51 9.81
C ASN A 157 -4.45 -6.77 11.02
N PHE A 158 -3.85 -6.83 12.20
CA PHE A 158 -4.58 -6.89 13.46
C PHE A 158 -3.96 -5.94 14.47
N ALA A 159 -4.79 -5.32 15.28
CA ALA A 159 -4.35 -4.52 16.41
C ALA A 159 -5.30 -4.73 17.57
N LYS A 160 -4.74 -4.88 18.76
CA LYS A 160 -5.49 -4.94 20.02
C LYS A 160 -4.80 -4.06 21.05
N ASP A 161 -5.57 -3.17 21.63
CA ASP A 161 -5.10 -2.26 22.65
C ASP A 161 -5.93 -2.46 23.92
N THR A 162 -5.29 -2.96 24.95
CA THR A 162 -5.85 -3.06 26.29
C THR A 162 -5.09 -2.13 27.21
N LYS A 163 -5.70 -1.72 28.32
CA LYS A 163 -5.12 -0.78 29.31
C LYS A 163 -3.69 -1.15 29.76
N LYS A 164 -3.26 -2.39 29.53
CA LYS A 164 -1.97 -2.92 29.98
C LYS A 164 -1.04 -3.36 28.86
N VAL A 165 -1.56 -3.67 27.67
CA VAL A 165 -0.78 -4.28 26.59
C VAL A 165 -1.32 -3.80 25.25
N GLN A 166 -0.46 -3.29 24.41
CA GLN A 166 -0.72 -3.04 22.99
C GLN A 166 -0.06 -4.18 22.20
N VAL A 167 -0.83 -4.84 21.35
CA VAL A 167 -0.33 -5.89 20.44
C VAL A 167 -0.90 -5.60 19.06
N GLY A 168 -0.03 -5.62 18.07
CA GLY A 168 -0.41 -5.47 16.69
C GLY A 168 0.45 -6.33 15.79
N GLY A 169 0.04 -6.48 14.56
CA GLY A 169 0.83 -7.16 13.55
C GLY A 169 0.24 -7.01 12.16
N ASN A 170 1.12 -7.06 11.20
CA ASN A 170 0.81 -7.01 9.79
C ASN A 170 1.50 -8.17 9.08
N VAL A 171 0.75 -8.90 8.28
CA VAL A 171 1.29 -9.96 7.43
C VAL A 171 0.84 -9.68 6.01
N GLN A 172 1.78 -9.61 5.10
CA GLN A 172 1.51 -9.37 3.69
C GLN A 172 2.20 -10.43 2.84
N TYR A 173 1.46 -10.96 1.89
CA TYR A 173 1.95 -11.88 0.88
C TYR A 173 1.70 -11.30 -0.51
N GLY A 174 2.70 -11.34 -1.38
CA GLY A 174 2.63 -10.91 -2.75
C GLY A 174 3.20 -11.95 -3.71
N TYR A 175 2.52 -12.13 -4.81
CA TYR A 175 2.97 -12.91 -5.96
C TYR A 175 2.90 -12.05 -7.22
N SER A 176 3.94 -12.09 -8.03
CA SER A 176 3.93 -11.48 -9.36
C SER A 176 4.59 -12.38 -10.40
N ASP A 177 4.00 -12.44 -11.59
CA ASP A 177 4.51 -13.13 -12.77
C ASP A 177 4.51 -12.11 -13.93
N ASN A 178 5.70 -11.72 -14.37
CA ASN A 178 5.90 -10.77 -15.46
C ASN A 178 6.37 -11.53 -16.70
N ASP A 179 5.63 -11.39 -17.79
CA ASP A 179 5.98 -11.90 -19.11
C ASP A 179 6.26 -10.71 -20.04
N ALA A 180 7.51 -10.54 -20.40
CA ALA A 180 7.97 -9.43 -21.23
C ALA A 180 8.55 -9.93 -22.55
N ARG A 181 8.06 -9.38 -23.65
CA ARG A 181 8.60 -9.58 -25.00
C ARG A 181 9.10 -8.27 -25.55
N ARG A 182 10.35 -8.24 -25.94
CA ARG A 182 11.00 -7.10 -26.57
C ARG A 182 11.42 -7.46 -27.98
N LYS A 183 10.91 -6.73 -28.97
CA LYS A 183 11.37 -6.78 -30.32
C LYS A 183 12.19 -5.52 -30.60
N SER A 184 13.38 -5.68 -31.13
CA SER A 184 14.24 -4.58 -31.56
C SER A 184 14.61 -4.78 -33.02
N SER A 185 14.44 -3.76 -33.81
CA SER A 185 14.92 -3.71 -35.20
C SER A 185 15.91 -2.55 -35.31
N THR A 186 17.11 -2.86 -35.79
CA THR A 186 18.17 -1.86 -35.97
C THR A 186 18.58 -1.85 -37.42
N GLU A 187 18.57 -0.68 -38.03
CA GLU A 187 19.15 -0.43 -39.33
C GLU A 187 20.43 0.38 -39.17
N THR A 188 21.53 -0.16 -39.68
CA THR A 188 22.81 0.54 -39.62
C THR A 188 23.18 0.93 -41.06
N PHE A 189 23.34 2.22 -41.29
CA PHE A 189 23.73 2.80 -42.56
C PHE A 189 25.27 2.80 -42.68
N LEU A 190 25.80 2.04 -43.62
CA LEU A 190 27.24 1.95 -43.89
C LEU A 190 27.48 2.50 -45.31
N GLY A 191 27.37 3.79 -45.48
CA GLY A 191 27.50 4.43 -46.81
C GLY A 191 26.35 4.03 -47.74
N GLU A 192 26.67 3.36 -48.88
CA GLU A 192 25.66 2.92 -49.86
C GLU A 192 24.99 1.57 -49.48
N GLN A 193 25.37 0.95 -48.39
CA GLN A 193 24.83 -0.32 -47.92
C GLN A 193 24.17 -0.14 -46.56
N SER A 194 22.99 -0.76 -46.39
CA SER A 194 22.30 -0.86 -45.10
C SER A 194 22.36 -2.29 -44.59
N SER A 195 22.64 -2.39 -43.29
CA SER A 195 22.57 -3.67 -42.57
C SER A 195 21.37 -3.67 -41.65
N PHE A 196 20.53 -4.69 -41.74
CA PHE A 196 19.34 -4.86 -40.92
C PHE A 196 19.59 -5.93 -39.84
N GLY A 197 19.43 -5.56 -38.60
CA GLY A 197 19.42 -6.47 -37.45
C GLY A 197 18.05 -6.54 -36.83
N ALA A 198 17.51 -7.74 -36.62
CA ALA A 198 16.31 -7.94 -35.84
C ALA A 198 16.61 -8.84 -34.65
N SER A 199 16.19 -8.43 -33.45
CA SER A 199 16.31 -9.30 -32.28
C SER A 199 14.95 -9.37 -31.55
N GLU A 200 14.62 -10.56 -31.08
CA GLU A 200 13.47 -10.81 -30.21
C GLU A 200 13.98 -11.41 -28.91
N ASN A 201 13.64 -10.76 -27.80
CA ASN A 201 13.99 -11.23 -26.47
C ASN A 201 12.72 -11.46 -25.67
N THR A 202 12.56 -12.64 -25.10
CA THR A 202 11.46 -12.99 -24.22
C THR A 202 12.03 -13.24 -22.83
N SER A 203 11.47 -12.57 -21.84
CA SER A 203 11.87 -12.68 -20.44
C SER A 203 10.65 -12.95 -19.58
N ARG A 204 10.75 -13.92 -18.68
CA ARG A 204 9.72 -14.19 -17.68
C ARG A 204 10.33 -14.15 -16.29
N SER A 205 9.72 -13.37 -15.41
CA SER A 205 10.15 -13.22 -14.02
C SER A 205 9.00 -13.52 -13.07
N LYS A 206 9.25 -14.40 -12.11
CA LYS A 206 8.30 -14.73 -11.04
C LYS A 206 8.89 -14.34 -9.71
N ARG A 207 8.07 -13.70 -8.88
CA ARG A 207 8.45 -13.24 -7.56
C ARG A 207 7.39 -13.60 -6.52
N ASN A 208 7.85 -14.04 -5.36
CA ASN A 208 7.05 -14.24 -4.16
C ASN A 208 7.67 -13.42 -3.04
N ASP A 209 6.88 -12.62 -2.38
CA ASP A 209 7.32 -11.80 -1.26
C ASP A 209 6.40 -12.07 -0.07
N LEU A 210 6.99 -12.28 1.11
CA LEU A 210 6.29 -12.38 2.38
C LEU A 210 6.90 -11.36 3.33
N ARG A 211 6.07 -10.48 3.86
CA ARG A 211 6.45 -9.52 4.89
C ARG A 211 5.63 -9.76 6.14
N VAL A 212 6.29 -9.73 7.28
CA VAL A 212 5.67 -9.86 8.60
C VAL A 212 6.23 -8.77 9.48
N ASP A 213 5.35 -7.90 9.99
CA ASP A 213 5.69 -6.83 10.91
C ASP A 213 4.89 -7.04 12.20
N CYS A 214 5.58 -7.06 13.31
CA CYS A 214 4.99 -7.18 14.64
C CYS A 214 5.57 -6.07 15.52
N PRO A 215 4.98 -4.86 15.50
CA PRO A 215 5.35 -3.82 16.45
C PRO A 215 4.98 -4.27 17.86
N LEU A 216 5.94 -4.22 18.77
CA LEU A 216 5.78 -4.49 20.20
C LEU A 216 5.42 -3.20 20.94
#